data_bad6457e40b65abb13e746eb8ee3f19a
#
_entry.id   bad6457e40b65abb13e746eb8ee3f19a
#
_cell.length_a   1.000
_cell.length_b   1.000
_cell.length_c   1.000
_cell.angle_alpha   90.00
_cell.angle_beta   90.00
_cell.angle_gamma   90.00
#
_symmetry.space_group_name_H-M   'P 1'
#
loop_
_entity.id
_entity.type
_entity.pdbx_description
1 polymer ?
#
loop_
_entity_poly.entity_id
_entity_poly.type
_entity_poly.pdbx_seq_one_letter_code
_entity_poly.pdbx_strand_id
1 'polypeptide(L)'
;MTKNQNPIRQGGVRLKASGLGKSYGSRQVLQGTELSIAPGEFVAIVGRSGCGKSTLLRLVAGLEAPTKGELLIDGQAVKGLSQDTRIMFQEARLLPWRRVLDNVALGLKDQGKAAAARVLEQVGLGERQQEWPARLSGGQRQRVALARALVHNPKLLLLDEPLGALDALTRIEMHDLIEGLWKANGFTALLVTHDVQEAVALADRVILIEDGAIALDERISLARPRSRGDATFAAIEKRILDRVLQREDPEPSVDTAWLGTPANGLRWAI
;
A
#
# COMPACT_ATOMS: atom_id res chain seq x y z
N MET A 1 -27.26 14.78 -5.66
CA MET A 1 -26.53 13.50 -5.61
C MET A 1 -25.61 13.43 -6.82
N THR A 2 -24.44 14.02 -6.72
CA THR A 2 -23.41 14.02 -7.78
C THR A 2 -22.51 12.82 -7.55
N LYS A 3 -22.65 11.80 -8.41
CA LYS A 3 -21.69 10.68 -8.48
C LYS A 3 -20.33 11.25 -8.90
N ASN A 4 -19.43 11.36 -7.96
CA ASN A 4 -18.02 11.63 -8.23
C ASN A 4 -17.42 10.40 -8.92
N GLN A 5 -17.58 10.32 -10.24
CA GLN A 5 -16.88 9.34 -11.05
C GLN A 5 -15.45 9.85 -11.20
N ASN A 6 -14.51 9.28 -10.43
CA ASN A 6 -13.11 9.43 -10.71
C ASN A 6 -12.88 9.00 -12.18
N PRO A 7 -12.22 9.83 -13.02
CA PRO A 7 -11.97 9.45 -14.41
C PRO A 7 -11.17 8.14 -14.43
N ILE A 8 -11.63 7.17 -15.23
CA ILE A 8 -10.92 5.91 -15.48
C ILE A 8 -9.54 6.27 -16.01
N ARG A 9 -8.49 6.04 -15.21
CA ARG A 9 -7.11 6.25 -15.64
C ARG A 9 -6.76 5.18 -16.67
N GLN A 10 -6.33 5.63 -17.84
CA GLN A 10 -5.88 4.72 -18.90
C GLN A 10 -4.55 4.11 -18.46
N GLY A 11 -4.50 2.78 -18.24
CA GLY A 11 -3.27 2.05 -17.93
C GLY A 11 -3.37 1.03 -16.79
N GLY A 12 -4.37 1.13 -15.91
CA GLY A 12 -4.60 0.17 -14.83
C GLY A 12 -5.48 -1.00 -15.23
N VAL A 13 -5.52 -2.03 -14.36
CA VAL A 13 -6.37 -3.22 -14.49
C VAL A 13 -7.42 -3.25 -13.39
N ARG A 14 -8.55 -3.90 -13.66
CA ARG A 14 -9.54 -4.28 -12.65
C ARG A 14 -9.12 -5.57 -11.98
N LEU A 15 -9.15 -5.60 -10.64
CA LEU A 15 -8.97 -6.82 -9.86
C LEU A 15 -10.28 -7.16 -9.17
N LYS A 16 -10.68 -8.44 -9.22
CA LYS A 16 -11.84 -8.96 -8.51
C LYS A 16 -11.50 -10.29 -7.85
N ALA A 17 -11.72 -10.37 -6.54
CA ALA A 17 -11.69 -11.60 -5.78
C ALA A 17 -13.10 -11.91 -5.31
N SER A 18 -13.54 -13.17 -5.46
CA SER A 18 -14.87 -13.63 -5.05
C SER A 18 -14.73 -14.92 -4.25
N GLY A 19 -15.17 -14.89 -2.98
CA GLY A 19 -15.07 -16.00 -2.05
C GLY A 19 -13.64 -16.49 -1.83
N LEU A 20 -12.64 -15.62 -2.02
CA LEU A 20 -11.23 -16.01 -2.05
C LEU A 20 -10.77 -16.56 -0.72
N GLY A 21 -10.30 -17.80 -0.72
CA GLY A 21 -9.78 -18.50 0.45
C GLY A 21 -8.43 -19.13 0.19
N LYS A 22 -7.57 -19.11 1.22
CA LYS A 22 -6.27 -19.77 1.20
C LYS A 22 -6.00 -20.50 2.50
N SER A 23 -5.60 -21.77 2.37
CA SER A 23 -5.18 -22.61 3.50
C SER A 23 -3.81 -23.23 3.25
N TYR A 24 -3.05 -23.41 4.30
CA TYR A 24 -1.78 -24.14 4.33
C TYR A 24 -1.94 -25.29 5.33
N GLY A 25 -2.14 -26.51 4.82
CA GLY A 25 -2.55 -27.64 5.66
C GLY A 25 -3.88 -27.34 6.36
N SER A 26 -3.92 -27.48 7.68
CA SER A 26 -5.11 -27.18 8.50
C SER A 26 -5.29 -25.69 8.81
N ARG A 27 -4.27 -24.84 8.58
CA ARG A 27 -4.34 -23.40 8.88
C ARG A 27 -4.99 -22.63 7.73
N GLN A 28 -6.18 -22.11 7.95
CA GLN A 28 -6.84 -21.18 7.04
C GLN A 28 -6.28 -19.76 7.28
N VAL A 29 -5.80 -19.10 6.22
CA VAL A 29 -5.16 -17.78 6.29
C VAL A 29 -6.03 -16.71 5.64
N LEU A 30 -6.81 -17.04 4.62
CA LEU A 30 -7.82 -16.16 4.04
C LEU A 30 -9.15 -16.89 4.00
N GLN A 31 -10.24 -16.16 4.34
CA GLN A 31 -11.57 -16.72 4.56
C GLN A 31 -12.62 -15.93 3.76
N GLY A 32 -12.95 -16.43 2.56
CA GLY A 32 -14.05 -15.88 1.78
C GLY A 32 -13.90 -14.39 1.43
N THR A 33 -12.68 -13.94 1.12
CA THR A 33 -12.39 -12.53 0.84
C THR A 33 -13.13 -12.07 -0.43
N GLU A 34 -13.96 -11.04 -0.29
CA GLU A 34 -14.61 -10.31 -1.37
C GLU A 34 -13.88 -8.98 -1.60
N LEU A 35 -13.30 -8.78 -2.77
CA LEU A 35 -12.53 -7.58 -3.08
C LEU A 35 -12.71 -7.18 -4.53
N SER A 36 -13.00 -5.91 -4.78
CA SER A 36 -12.99 -5.33 -6.12
C SER A 36 -12.19 -4.03 -6.13
N ILE A 37 -11.18 -3.95 -7.00
CA ILE A 37 -10.33 -2.78 -7.20
C ILE A 37 -10.54 -2.27 -8.62
N ALA A 38 -10.79 -0.96 -8.75
CA ALA A 38 -11.00 -0.32 -10.04
C ALA A 38 -9.66 -0.09 -10.79
N PRO A 39 -9.68 0.00 -12.12
CA PRO A 39 -8.48 0.37 -12.89
C PRO A 39 -7.91 1.71 -12.42
N GLY A 40 -6.60 1.76 -12.17
CA GLY A 40 -5.89 2.94 -11.70
C GLY A 40 -6.15 3.33 -10.24
N GLU A 41 -6.90 2.53 -9.47
CA GLU A 41 -7.10 2.74 -8.03
C GLU A 41 -5.83 2.37 -7.26
N PHE A 42 -5.47 3.18 -6.26
CA PHE A 42 -4.42 2.86 -5.30
C PHE A 42 -5.07 2.34 -4.00
N VAL A 43 -4.91 1.07 -3.71
CA VAL A 43 -5.48 0.42 -2.52
C VAL A 43 -4.37 0.03 -1.56
N ALA A 44 -4.52 0.35 -0.28
CA ALA A 44 -3.65 -0.15 0.77
C ALA A 44 -4.36 -1.24 1.59
N ILE A 45 -3.62 -2.27 1.94
CA ILE A 45 -4.05 -3.33 2.84
C ILE A 45 -3.25 -3.24 4.13
N VAL A 46 -3.94 -3.02 5.23
CA VAL A 46 -3.38 -2.94 6.57
C VAL A 46 -3.87 -4.10 7.45
N GLY A 47 -3.24 -4.31 8.60
CA GLY A 47 -3.62 -5.32 9.58
C GLY A 47 -2.41 -5.87 10.32
N ARG A 48 -2.67 -6.65 11.37
CA ARG A 48 -1.62 -7.24 12.22
C ARG A 48 -0.74 -8.23 11.46
N SER A 49 0.45 -8.52 11.98
CA SER A 49 1.32 -9.57 11.43
C SER A 49 0.58 -10.92 11.37
N GLY A 50 0.71 -11.62 10.24
CA GLY A 50 0.13 -12.96 10.08
C GLY A 50 -1.36 -13.01 9.74
N CYS A 51 -2.07 -11.87 9.57
CA CYS A 51 -3.50 -11.84 9.23
C CYS A 51 -3.84 -12.19 7.77
N GLY A 52 -2.84 -12.41 6.89
CA GLY A 52 -3.06 -12.82 5.49
C GLY A 52 -2.71 -11.81 4.41
N LYS A 53 -2.23 -10.59 4.75
CA LYS A 53 -1.89 -9.52 3.78
C LYS A 53 -0.94 -9.97 2.66
N SER A 54 0.24 -10.47 3.03
CA SER A 54 1.24 -10.95 2.05
C SER A 54 0.77 -12.20 1.31
N THR A 55 -0.11 -13.02 1.93
CA THR A 55 -0.75 -14.13 1.25
C THR A 55 -1.67 -13.63 0.14
N LEU A 56 -2.54 -12.66 0.43
CA LEU A 56 -3.40 -12.05 -0.59
C LEU A 56 -2.55 -11.45 -1.73
N LEU A 57 -1.48 -10.73 -1.39
CA LEU A 57 -0.58 -10.14 -2.39
C LEU A 57 0.07 -11.22 -3.28
N ARG A 58 0.50 -12.37 -2.72
CA ARG A 58 1.07 -13.49 -3.48
C ARG A 58 0.05 -14.15 -4.41
N LEU A 59 -1.21 -14.27 -3.97
CA LEU A 59 -2.30 -14.75 -4.82
C LEU A 59 -2.52 -13.80 -6.01
N VAL A 60 -2.58 -12.49 -5.75
CA VAL A 60 -2.73 -11.45 -6.79
C VAL A 60 -1.55 -11.44 -7.76
N ALA A 61 -0.34 -11.69 -7.26
CA ALA A 61 0.87 -11.81 -8.09
C ALA A 61 0.88 -13.08 -8.96
N GLY A 62 -0.01 -14.05 -8.69
CA GLY A 62 0.02 -15.36 -9.34
C GLY A 62 1.19 -16.24 -8.88
N LEU A 63 1.81 -15.91 -7.74
CA LEU A 63 2.87 -16.71 -7.12
C LEU A 63 2.31 -17.94 -6.39
N GLU A 64 1.03 -17.86 -5.98
CA GLU A 64 0.31 -18.94 -5.35
C GLU A 64 -1.11 -19.04 -5.95
N ALA A 65 -1.70 -20.23 -5.89
CA ALA A 65 -3.09 -20.44 -6.26
C ALA A 65 -4.01 -20.36 -5.03
N PRO A 66 -5.24 -19.86 -5.15
CA PRO A 66 -6.23 -19.92 -4.08
C PRO A 66 -6.65 -21.37 -3.80
N THR A 67 -7.07 -21.65 -2.56
CA THR A 67 -7.64 -22.95 -2.19
C THR A 67 -9.14 -22.99 -2.48
N LYS A 68 -9.81 -21.83 -2.38
CA LYS A 68 -11.25 -21.66 -2.68
C LYS A 68 -11.48 -20.29 -3.34
N GLY A 69 -12.61 -20.15 -4.01
CA GLY A 69 -13.00 -18.93 -4.70
C GLY A 69 -12.20 -18.66 -5.96
N GLU A 70 -12.32 -17.46 -6.48
CA GLU A 70 -11.64 -17.05 -7.71
C GLU A 70 -11.01 -15.66 -7.58
N LEU A 71 -9.99 -15.44 -8.39
CA LEU A 71 -9.30 -14.17 -8.51
C LEU A 71 -9.16 -13.83 -10.00
N LEU A 72 -9.70 -12.69 -10.40
CA LEU A 72 -9.75 -12.22 -11.77
C LEU A 72 -8.98 -10.90 -11.92
N ILE A 73 -8.20 -10.77 -12.98
CA ILE A 73 -7.63 -9.50 -13.46
C ILE A 73 -8.21 -9.24 -14.85
N ASP A 74 -8.89 -8.10 -15.03
CA ASP A 74 -9.65 -7.75 -16.25
C ASP A 74 -10.58 -8.89 -16.74
N GLY A 75 -11.22 -9.58 -15.79
CA GLY A 75 -12.14 -10.70 -16.08
C GLY A 75 -11.45 -12.02 -16.42
N GLN A 76 -10.13 -12.08 -16.40
CA GLN A 76 -9.36 -13.31 -16.64
C GLN A 76 -8.84 -13.88 -15.33
N ALA A 77 -9.00 -15.20 -15.15
CA ALA A 77 -8.52 -15.88 -13.96
C ALA A 77 -7.00 -15.82 -13.86
N VAL A 78 -6.48 -15.48 -12.65
CA VAL A 78 -5.04 -15.50 -12.36
C VAL A 78 -4.59 -16.95 -12.25
N LYS A 79 -3.86 -17.42 -13.26
CA LYS A 79 -3.33 -18.80 -13.34
C LYS A 79 -1.83 -18.90 -13.11
N GLY A 80 -1.16 -17.78 -12.84
CA GLY A 80 0.29 -17.70 -12.65
C GLY A 80 0.82 -16.29 -12.87
N LEU A 81 2.13 -16.16 -13.02
CA LEU A 81 2.79 -14.88 -13.22
C LEU A 81 2.31 -14.19 -14.51
N SER A 82 2.01 -12.90 -14.41
CA SER A 82 1.62 -12.06 -15.54
C SER A 82 2.72 -11.06 -15.89
N GLN A 83 2.85 -10.75 -17.20
CA GLN A 83 3.74 -9.67 -17.66
C GLN A 83 3.22 -8.28 -17.28
N ASP A 84 1.91 -8.13 -17.06
CA ASP A 84 1.28 -6.87 -16.66
C ASP A 84 1.36 -6.60 -15.14
N THR A 85 1.76 -7.59 -14.34
CA THR A 85 1.87 -7.49 -12.88
C THR A 85 3.33 -7.49 -12.47
N ARG A 86 3.71 -6.56 -11.60
CA ARG A 86 5.04 -6.52 -10.97
C ARG A 86 4.90 -6.39 -9.47
N ILE A 87 5.85 -6.99 -8.76
CA ILE A 87 5.92 -6.94 -7.31
C ILE A 87 7.23 -6.31 -6.85
N MET A 88 7.14 -5.39 -5.91
CA MET A 88 8.24 -4.85 -5.13
C MET A 88 8.15 -5.42 -3.71
N PHE A 89 9.19 -6.11 -3.28
CA PHE A 89 9.27 -6.73 -1.96
C PHE A 89 9.86 -5.76 -0.94
N GLN A 90 9.66 -6.06 0.32
CA GLN A 90 10.24 -5.34 1.46
C GLN A 90 11.75 -5.18 1.33
N GLU A 91 12.44 -6.25 0.98
CA GLU A 91 13.85 -6.19 0.59
C GLU A 91 13.97 -5.88 -0.91
N ALA A 92 14.90 -5.01 -1.27
CA ALA A 92 15.13 -4.61 -2.66
C ALA A 92 15.52 -5.77 -3.59
N ARG A 93 16.07 -6.87 -3.04
CA ARG A 93 16.49 -8.08 -3.77
C ARG A 93 17.26 -7.77 -5.05
N LEU A 94 18.20 -6.83 -4.97
CA LEU A 94 19.09 -6.53 -6.08
C LEU A 94 20.14 -7.63 -6.22
N LEU A 95 20.49 -7.94 -7.48
CA LEU A 95 21.57 -8.86 -7.79
C LEU A 95 22.92 -8.20 -7.46
N PRO A 96 23.65 -8.63 -6.42
CA PRO A 96 24.83 -7.92 -5.95
C PRO A 96 25.99 -7.94 -6.96
N TRP A 97 26.00 -8.91 -7.87
CA TRP A 97 26.97 -9.08 -8.96
C TRP A 97 26.58 -8.35 -10.24
N ARG A 98 25.51 -7.52 -10.25
CA ARG A 98 25.09 -6.69 -11.37
C ARG A 98 25.08 -5.23 -10.97
N ARG A 99 25.46 -4.35 -11.90
CA ARG A 99 25.35 -2.91 -11.71
C ARG A 99 23.88 -2.48 -11.64
N VAL A 100 23.62 -1.27 -11.15
CA VAL A 100 22.28 -0.69 -11.00
C VAL A 100 21.52 -0.74 -12.32
N LEU A 101 22.11 -0.28 -13.41
CA LEU A 101 21.48 -0.31 -14.74
C LEU A 101 21.10 -1.74 -15.16
N ASP A 102 21.99 -2.72 -14.95
CA ASP A 102 21.73 -4.12 -15.32
C ASP A 102 20.71 -4.80 -14.40
N ASN A 103 20.59 -4.34 -13.14
CA ASN A 103 19.51 -4.76 -12.25
C ASN A 103 18.15 -4.30 -12.74
N VAL A 104 18.04 -3.04 -13.20
CA VAL A 104 16.78 -2.50 -13.73
C VAL A 104 16.45 -3.11 -15.08
N ALA A 105 17.45 -3.31 -15.96
CA ALA A 105 17.25 -3.88 -17.28
C ALA A 105 16.95 -5.40 -17.26
N LEU A 106 16.86 -6.04 -16.09
CA LEU A 106 16.67 -7.48 -15.97
C LEU A 106 15.36 -7.94 -16.65
N GLY A 107 15.48 -8.91 -17.55
CA GLY A 107 14.35 -9.48 -18.30
C GLY A 107 13.90 -8.66 -19.51
N LEU A 108 14.52 -7.51 -19.78
CA LEU A 108 14.30 -6.76 -21.01
C LEU A 108 15.18 -7.31 -22.14
N LYS A 109 14.64 -7.27 -23.35
CA LYS A 109 15.36 -7.59 -24.60
C LYS A 109 16.09 -6.35 -25.12
N ASP A 110 16.52 -6.37 -26.40
CA ASP A 110 17.23 -5.30 -27.07
C ASP A 110 16.71 -3.90 -26.73
N GLN A 111 17.63 -2.93 -26.53
CA GLN A 111 17.36 -1.57 -26.03
C GLN A 111 16.86 -1.47 -24.56
N GLY A 112 16.79 -2.57 -23.81
CA GLY A 112 16.37 -2.55 -22.42
C GLY A 112 17.19 -1.61 -21.53
N LYS A 113 18.48 -1.44 -21.81
CA LYS A 113 19.35 -0.51 -21.07
C LYS A 113 18.94 0.95 -21.23
N ALA A 114 18.48 1.36 -22.43
CA ALA A 114 18.00 2.73 -22.65
C ALA A 114 16.68 2.99 -21.90
N ALA A 115 15.77 2.00 -21.84
CA ALA A 115 14.57 2.08 -21.03
C ALA A 115 14.91 2.13 -19.53
N ALA A 116 15.83 1.27 -19.08
CA ALA A 116 16.29 1.24 -17.68
C ALA A 116 16.92 2.57 -17.25
N ALA A 117 17.75 3.19 -18.14
CA ALA A 117 18.35 4.49 -17.87
C ALA A 117 17.28 5.57 -17.65
N ARG A 118 16.26 5.65 -18.53
CA ARG A 118 15.15 6.61 -18.38
C ARG A 118 14.39 6.43 -17.08
N VAL A 119 14.09 5.18 -16.69
CA VAL A 119 13.38 4.93 -15.43
C VAL A 119 14.26 5.25 -14.23
N LEU A 120 15.58 5.01 -14.30
CA LEU A 120 16.53 5.42 -13.26
C LEU A 120 16.57 6.95 -13.08
N GLU A 121 16.46 7.72 -14.15
CA GLU A 121 16.30 9.18 -14.06
C GLU A 121 15.00 9.56 -13.35
N GLN A 122 13.88 8.90 -13.66
CA GLN A 122 12.58 9.16 -13.02
C GLN A 122 12.60 8.90 -11.49
N VAL A 123 13.41 7.94 -11.04
CA VAL A 123 13.56 7.65 -9.59
C VAL A 123 14.73 8.43 -8.95
N GLY A 124 15.34 9.39 -9.67
CA GLY A 124 16.42 10.24 -9.18
C GLY A 124 17.78 9.53 -9.02
N LEU A 125 18.03 8.49 -9.84
CA LEU A 125 19.27 7.69 -9.81
C LEU A 125 20.00 7.66 -11.15
N GLY A 126 19.78 8.66 -12.02
CA GLY A 126 20.42 8.75 -13.35
C GLY A 126 21.94 8.71 -13.30
N GLU A 127 22.57 9.33 -12.30
CA GLU A 127 24.03 9.33 -12.13
C GLU A 127 24.58 8.06 -11.46
N ARG A 128 23.72 7.16 -10.95
CA ARG A 128 24.09 5.94 -10.21
C ARG A 128 24.03 4.66 -11.05
N GLN A 129 23.83 4.79 -12.36
CA GLN A 129 23.63 3.65 -13.26
C GLN A 129 24.77 2.62 -13.23
N GLN A 130 26.01 3.10 -13.08
CA GLN A 130 27.23 2.26 -13.09
C GLN A 130 27.65 1.80 -11.69
N GLU A 131 26.92 2.19 -10.63
CA GLU A 131 27.22 1.78 -9.27
C GLU A 131 26.84 0.31 -8.99
N TRP A 132 27.44 -0.23 -7.94
CA TRP A 132 27.11 -1.56 -7.41
C TRP A 132 26.06 -1.42 -6.29
N PRO A 133 25.14 -2.38 -6.12
CA PRO A 133 24.14 -2.34 -5.05
C PRO A 133 24.72 -2.13 -3.65
N ALA A 134 25.92 -2.66 -3.38
CA ALA A 134 26.60 -2.51 -2.09
C ALA A 134 27.00 -1.06 -1.76
N ARG A 135 27.12 -0.18 -2.75
CA ARG A 135 27.46 1.24 -2.57
C ARG A 135 26.24 2.15 -2.39
N LEU A 136 25.03 1.59 -2.46
CA LEU A 136 23.80 2.34 -2.35
C LEU A 136 23.29 2.37 -0.90
N SER A 137 22.66 3.49 -0.50
CA SER A 137 21.88 3.55 0.74
C SER A 137 20.65 2.64 0.67
N GLY A 138 19.97 2.39 1.81
CA GLY A 138 18.73 1.63 1.86
C GLY A 138 17.66 2.20 0.93
N GLY A 139 17.43 3.54 0.99
CA GLY A 139 16.48 4.24 0.13
C GLY A 139 16.85 4.17 -1.35
N GLN A 140 18.14 4.32 -1.69
CA GLN A 140 18.59 4.17 -3.07
C GLN A 140 18.36 2.74 -3.60
N ARG A 141 18.61 1.72 -2.80
CA ARG A 141 18.30 0.32 -3.19
C ARG A 141 16.79 0.13 -3.44
N GLN A 142 15.93 0.73 -2.61
CA GLN A 142 14.47 0.67 -2.82
C GLN A 142 14.04 1.43 -4.08
N ARG A 143 14.63 2.59 -4.39
CA ARG A 143 14.40 3.31 -5.67
C ARG A 143 14.82 2.47 -6.88
N VAL A 144 15.92 1.71 -6.80
CA VAL A 144 16.32 0.76 -7.87
C VAL A 144 15.32 -0.37 -8.01
N ALA A 145 14.82 -0.93 -6.90
CA ALA A 145 13.79 -1.97 -6.93
C ALA A 145 12.49 -1.47 -7.55
N LEU A 146 12.08 -0.24 -7.23
CA LEU A 146 10.93 0.43 -7.85
C LEU A 146 11.14 0.63 -9.36
N ALA A 147 12.31 1.14 -9.76
CA ALA A 147 12.68 1.29 -11.17
C ALA A 147 12.63 -0.05 -11.93
N ARG A 148 13.14 -1.13 -11.33
CA ARG A 148 13.10 -2.49 -11.90
C ARG A 148 11.67 -3.00 -12.08
N ALA A 149 10.76 -2.65 -11.18
CA ALA A 149 9.34 -2.99 -11.35
C ALA A 149 8.68 -2.16 -12.47
N LEU A 150 8.97 -0.86 -12.55
CA LEU A 150 8.33 0.07 -13.47
C LEU A 150 8.83 -0.02 -14.91
N VAL A 151 10.09 -0.44 -15.15
CA VAL A 151 10.69 -0.50 -16.48
C VAL A 151 9.92 -1.39 -17.48
N HIS A 152 9.12 -2.31 -16.95
CA HIS A 152 8.25 -3.19 -17.73
C HIS A 152 6.86 -2.61 -18.01
N ASN A 153 6.60 -1.36 -17.64
CA ASN A 153 5.30 -0.68 -17.78
C ASN A 153 4.12 -1.51 -17.23
N PRO A 154 4.14 -1.91 -15.96
CA PRO A 154 3.10 -2.76 -15.39
C PRO A 154 1.77 -2.05 -15.37
N LYS A 155 0.67 -2.81 -15.56
CA LYS A 155 -0.70 -2.33 -15.33
C LYS A 155 -1.13 -2.51 -13.87
N LEU A 156 -0.47 -3.43 -13.14
CA LEU A 156 -0.67 -3.70 -11.71
C LEU A 156 0.68 -3.71 -10.99
N LEU A 157 0.83 -2.81 -10.03
CA LEU A 157 2.00 -2.76 -9.16
C LEU A 157 1.63 -3.21 -7.75
N LEU A 158 2.32 -4.24 -7.28
CA LEU A 158 2.17 -4.80 -5.95
C LEU A 158 3.36 -4.36 -5.09
N LEU A 159 3.08 -3.83 -3.92
CA LEU A 159 4.07 -3.27 -2.99
C LEU A 159 3.93 -4.01 -1.65
N ASP A 160 4.90 -4.86 -1.30
CA ASP A 160 4.93 -5.65 -0.06
C ASP A 160 5.84 -4.98 0.96
N GLU A 161 5.30 -4.18 1.86
CA GLU A 161 6.01 -3.40 2.90
C GLU A 161 7.23 -2.63 2.35
N PRO A 162 7.11 -1.88 1.25
CA PRO A 162 8.25 -1.39 0.48
C PRO A 162 9.13 -0.40 1.24
N LEU A 163 8.61 0.22 2.31
CA LEU A 163 9.26 1.32 3.02
C LEU A 163 9.59 1.00 4.48
N GLY A 164 9.29 -0.21 4.94
CA GLY A 164 9.43 -0.60 6.35
C GLY A 164 10.86 -0.49 6.92
N ALA A 165 11.88 -0.58 6.07
CA ALA A 165 13.29 -0.51 6.48
C ALA A 165 13.92 0.89 6.30
N LEU A 166 13.12 1.92 5.94
CA LEU A 166 13.62 3.27 5.67
C LEU A 166 13.46 4.18 6.89
N ASP A 167 14.39 5.12 7.03
CA ASP A 167 14.24 6.24 7.96
C ASP A 167 13.09 7.18 7.57
N ALA A 168 12.66 8.02 8.49
CA ALA A 168 11.47 8.85 8.31
C ALA A 168 11.54 9.81 7.12
N LEU A 169 12.69 10.46 6.88
CA LEU A 169 12.83 11.41 5.77
C LEU A 169 12.83 10.70 4.43
N THR A 170 13.63 9.65 4.30
CA THR A 170 13.67 8.82 3.08
C THR A 170 12.31 8.20 2.77
N ARG A 171 11.52 7.84 3.79
CA ARG A 171 10.17 7.33 3.62
C ARG A 171 9.23 8.39 3.03
N ILE A 172 9.31 9.63 3.49
CA ILE A 172 8.52 10.75 2.93
C ILE A 172 8.86 10.96 1.45
N GLU A 173 10.14 11.04 1.11
CA GLU A 173 10.58 11.17 -0.28
C GLU A 173 10.08 10.01 -1.16
N MET A 174 10.08 8.80 -0.63
CA MET A 174 9.58 7.62 -1.36
C MET A 174 8.06 7.65 -1.54
N HIS A 175 7.29 8.19 -0.57
CA HIS A 175 5.86 8.41 -0.75
C HIS A 175 5.59 9.35 -1.92
N ASP A 176 6.25 10.50 -1.95
CA ASP A 176 6.09 11.49 -3.01
C ASP A 176 6.48 10.91 -4.38
N LEU A 177 7.57 10.15 -4.42
CA LEU A 177 8.03 9.47 -5.63
C LEU A 177 7.00 8.44 -6.13
N ILE A 178 6.52 7.54 -5.26
CA ILE A 178 5.53 6.52 -5.62
C ILE A 178 4.23 7.17 -6.08
N GLU A 179 3.74 8.18 -5.35
CA GLU A 179 2.53 8.91 -5.75
C GLU A 179 2.68 9.61 -7.09
N GLY A 180 3.81 10.27 -7.33
CA GLY A 180 4.12 10.94 -8.59
C GLY A 180 4.15 9.96 -9.77
N LEU A 181 4.84 8.83 -9.61
CA LEU A 181 4.93 7.79 -10.63
C LEU A 181 3.58 7.11 -10.89
N TRP A 182 2.79 6.85 -9.85
CA TRP A 182 1.45 6.31 -10.00
C TRP A 182 0.51 7.27 -10.75
N LYS A 183 0.55 8.57 -10.42
CA LYS A 183 -0.23 9.60 -11.14
C LYS A 183 0.15 9.70 -12.61
N ALA A 184 1.46 9.63 -12.90
CA ALA A 184 1.99 9.76 -14.26
C ALA A 184 1.67 8.54 -15.14
N ASN A 185 1.72 7.33 -14.57
CA ASN A 185 1.58 6.07 -15.34
C ASN A 185 0.18 5.47 -15.30
N GLY A 186 -0.64 5.79 -14.29
CA GLY A 186 -2.03 5.34 -14.18
C GLY A 186 -2.24 3.86 -13.89
N PHE A 187 -1.22 3.13 -13.46
CA PHE A 187 -1.35 1.71 -13.08
C PHE A 187 -2.22 1.53 -11.82
N THR A 188 -2.84 0.37 -11.68
CA THR A 188 -3.48 -0.05 -10.42
C THR A 188 -2.40 -0.41 -9.41
N ALA A 189 -2.52 0.07 -8.17
CA ALA A 189 -1.55 -0.21 -7.11
C ALA A 189 -2.20 -0.92 -5.92
N LEU A 190 -1.51 -1.94 -5.41
CA LEU A 190 -1.87 -2.64 -4.19
C LEU A 190 -0.69 -2.60 -3.23
N LEU A 191 -0.83 -1.85 -2.14
CA LEU A 191 0.18 -1.69 -1.09
C LEU A 191 -0.19 -2.54 0.11
N VAL A 192 0.69 -3.40 0.55
CA VAL A 192 0.63 -4.05 1.86
C VAL A 192 1.56 -3.31 2.81
N THR A 193 1.04 -2.86 3.92
CA THR A 193 1.82 -2.19 4.96
C THR A 193 1.23 -2.43 6.35
N HIS A 194 2.06 -2.30 7.38
CA HIS A 194 1.63 -2.24 8.78
C HIS A 194 1.54 -0.78 9.28
N ASP A 195 1.96 0.19 8.46
CA ASP A 195 1.94 1.61 8.78
C ASP A 195 0.64 2.26 8.24
N VAL A 196 -0.28 2.59 9.15
CA VAL A 196 -1.57 3.22 8.80
C VAL A 196 -1.35 4.61 8.21
N GLN A 197 -0.34 5.35 8.66
CA GLN A 197 0.00 6.67 8.12
C GLN A 197 0.41 6.58 6.65
N GLU A 198 1.23 5.57 6.29
CA GLU A 198 1.59 5.26 4.90
C GLU A 198 0.35 4.95 4.06
N ALA A 199 -0.55 4.11 4.57
CA ALA A 199 -1.77 3.74 3.89
C ALA A 199 -2.67 4.97 3.62
N VAL A 200 -2.89 5.83 4.61
CA VAL A 200 -3.69 7.06 4.47
C VAL A 200 -3.01 8.07 3.54
N ALA A 201 -1.67 8.17 3.57
CA ALA A 201 -0.94 9.09 2.70
C ALA A 201 -1.06 8.72 1.21
N LEU A 202 -0.94 7.43 0.87
CA LEU A 202 -0.81 6.97 -0.51
C LEU A 202 -2.12 6.48 -1.14
N ALA A 203 -2.99 5.80 -0.38
CA ALA A 203 -4.09 5.06 -0.97
C ALA A 203 -5.36 5.89 -1.18
N ASP A 204 -6.12 5.58 -2.24
CA ASP A 204 -7.48 6.09 -2.42
C ASP A 204 -8.47 5.34 -1.51
N ARG A 205 -8.05 4.13 -1.04
CA ARG A 205 -8.87 3.24 -0.22
C ARG A 205 -7.99 2.37 0.67
N VAL A 206 -8.37 2.23 1.93
CA VAL A 206 -7.67 1.40 2.91
C VAL A 206 -8.56 0.22 3.29
N ILE A 207 -8.00 -0.97 3.24
CA ILE A 207 -8.65 -2.23 3.59
C ILE A 207 -7.93 -2.82 4.79
N LEU A 208 -8.67 -3.13 5.84
CA LEU A 208 -8.16 -3.85 7.00
C LEU A 208 -8.48 -5.35 6.87
N ILE A 209 -7.46 -6.18 6.97
CA ILE A 209 -7.63 -7.63 7.09
C ILE A 209 -7.41 -8.03 8.56
N GLU A 210 -8.42 -8.71 9.13
CA GLU A 210 -8.39 -9.33 10.46
C GLU A 210 -8.80 -10.80 10.30
N ASP A 211 -8.07 -11.69 10.93
CA ASP A 211 -8.37 -13.14 10.96
C ASP A 211 -8.67 -13.74 9.57
N GLY A 212 -8.00 -13.23 8.55
CA GLY A 212 -8.14 -13.69 7.16
C GLY A 212 -9.35 -13.15 6.41
N ALA A 213 -10.14 -12.25 7.00
CA ALA A 213 -11.30 -11.61 6.38
C ALA A 213 -11.12 -10.08 6.29
N ILE A 214 -11.86 -9.43 5.39
CA ILE A 214 -11.93 -7.96 5.34
C ILE A 214 -12.82 -7.47 6.48
N ALA A 215 -12.23 -6.73 7.42
CA ALA A 215 -12.92 -6.17 8.58
C ALA A 215 -13.29 -4.69 8.40
N LEU A 216 -12.55 -3.96 7.56
CA LEU A 216 -12.82 -2.57 7.21
C LEU A 216 -12.47 -2.32 5.74
N ASP A 217 -13.27 -1.48 5.10
CA ASP A 217 -13.06 -1.04 3.72
C ASP A 217 -13.44 0.44 3.64
N GLU A 218 -12.43 1.31 3.70
CA GLU A 218 -12.62 2.75 3.85
C GLU A 218 -12.02 3.55 2.70
N ARG A 219 -12.80 4.44 2.09
CA ARG A 219 -12.34 5.39 1.07
C ARG A 219 -11.73 6.61 1.73
N ILE A 220 -10.57 7.01 1.24
CA ILE A 220 -9.85 8.19 1.71
C ILE A 220 -10.21 9.38 0.82
N SER A 221 -11.17 10.20 1.28
CA SER A 221 -11.70 11.35 0.53
C SER A 221 -10.85 12.63 0.69
N LEU A 222 -9.55 12.50 0.95
CA LEU A 222 -8.62 13.62 1.06
C LEU A 222 -8.03 13.96 -0.30
N ALA A 223 -8.01 15.27 -0.61
CA ALA A 223 -7.30 15.77 -1.81
C ALA A 223 -5.80 15.50 -1.71
N ARG A 224 -5.14 15.35 -2.86
CA ARG A 224 -3.69 15.17 -2.97
C ARG A 224 -3.01 16.47 -3.42
N PRO A 225 -1.82 16.83 -2.94
CA PRO A 225 -1.00 16.09 -1.98
C PRO A 225 -1.60 16.15 -0.56
N ARG A 226 -1.51 15.03 0.18
CA ARG A 226 -2.05 14.93 1.53
C ARG A 226 -1.03 15.41 2.56
N SER A 227 -1.42 16.37 3.40
CA SER A 227 -0.58 16.85 4.49
C SER A 227 -0.80 16.02 5.75
N ARG A 228 0.25 15.46 6.30
CA ARG A 228 0.22 14.71 7.55
C ARG A 228 -0.12 15.58 8.77
N GLY A 229 0.07 16.91 8.66
CA GLY A 229 -0.32 17.87 9.68
C GLY A 229 -1.79 18.30 9.63
N ASP A 230 -2.58 17.82 8.65
CA ASP A 230 -3.99 18.11 8.53
C ASP A 230 -4.81 17.36 9.59
N ALA A 231 -5.73 18.08 10.27
CA ALA A 231 -6.59 17.48 11.29
C ALA A 231 -7.46 16.35 10.75
N THR A 232 -7.91 16.47 9.49
CA THR A 232 -8.73 15.45 8.83
C THR A 232 -7.90 14.20 8.53
N PHE A 233 -6.63 14.38 8.11
CA PHE A 233 -5.69 13.27 7.94
C PHE A 233 -5.50 12.51 9.27
N ALA A 234 -5.19 13.24 10.34
CA ALA A 234 -4.98 12.66 11.67
C ALA A 234 -6.24 11.94 12.20
N ALA A 235 -7.43 12.47 11.93
CA ALA A 235 -8.70 11.85 12.33
C ALA A 235 -8.95 10.51 11.60
N ILE A 236 -8.66 10.45 10.28
CA ILE A 236 -8.77 9.21 9.51
C ILE A 236 -7.72 8.18 9.97
N GLU A 237 -6.47 8.61 10.11
CA GLU A 237 -5.38 7.76 10.61
C GLU A 237 -5.74 7.15 11.96
N LYS A 238 -6.19 7.99 12.93
CA LYS A 238 -6.60 7.55 14.26
C LYS A 238 -7.72 6.51 14.18
N ARG A 239 -8.78 6.76 13.42
CA ARG A 239 -9.93 5.84 13.28
C ARG A 239 -9.50 4.47 12.76
N ILE A 240 -8.66 4.43 11.71
CA ILE A 240 -8.16 3.18 11.14
C ILE A 240 -7.23 2.50 12.15
N LEU A 241 -6.34 3.26 12.82
CA LEU A 241 -5.43 2.73 13.81
C LEU A 241 -6.16 2.14 15.03
N ASP A 242 -7.16 2.82 15.56
CA ASP A 242 -7.98 2.34 16.68
C ASP A 242 -8.65 1.02 16.30
N ARG A 243 -9.15 0.91 15.06
CA ARG A 243 -9.73 -0.34 14.55
C ARG A 243 -8.68 -1.45 14.42
N VAL A 244 -7.48 -1.18 13.89
CA VAL A 244 -6.36 -2.16 13.80
C VAL A 244 -5.94 -2.65 15.19
N LEU A 245 -5.95 -1.76 16.18
CA LEU A 245 -5.59 -2.07 17.56
C LEU A 245 -6.74 -2.71 18.35
N GLN A 246 -7.95 -2.78 17.77
CA GLN A 246 -9.18 -3.25 18.43
C GLN A 246 -9.46 -2.46 19.72
N ARG A 247 -9.14 -1.17 19.71
CA ARG A 247 -9.54 -0.26 20.79
C ARG A 247 -11.02 0.03 20.61
N GLU A 248 -11.82 -0.29 21.61
CA GLU A 248 -13.19 0.22 21.69
C GLU A 248 -13.10 1.74 21.84
N ASP A 249 -13.91 2.49 21.08
CA ASP A 249 -14.09 3.92 21.37
C ASP A 249 -14.56 3.99 22.83
N PRO A 250 -13.88 4.75 23.71
CA PRO A 250 -14.45 5.00 25.02
C PRO A 250 -15.81 5.66 24.75
N GLU A 251 -16.88 5.03 25.20
CA GLU A 251 -18.20 5.68 25.19
C GLU A 251 -17.99 7.10 25.74
N PRO A 252 -18.57 8.15 25.12
CA PRO A 252 -18.46 9.48 25.66
C PRO A 252 -19.06 9.41 27.07
N SER A 253 -18.18 9.30 28.07
CA SER A 253 -18.56 9.45 29.46
C SER A 253 -19.02 10.88 29.58
N VAL A 254 -20.32 11.10 29.48
CA VAL A 254 -20.97 12.35 29.86
C VAL A 254 -20.81 12.42 31.38
N ASP A 255 -19.67 12.95 31.80
CA ASP A 255 -19.39 13.20 33.20
C ASP A 255 -20.29 14.37 33.64
N THR A 256 -21.55 14.04 33.91
CA THR A 256 -22.55 14.95 34.46
C THR A 256 -22.30 15.27 35.93
N ALA A 257 -21.15 14.89 36.49
CA ALA A 257 -20.78 15.11 37.89
C ALA A 257 -20.49 16.59 38.24
N TRP A 258 -20.41 17.51 37.24
CA TRP A 258 -20.14 18.93 37.50
C TRP A 258 -21.38 19.83 37.55
N LEU A 259 -22.58 19.30 37.40
CA LEU A 259 -23.83 20.06 37.55
C LEU A 259 -24.55 19.67 38.83
N GLY A 260 -24.12 20.22 39.97
CA GLY A 260 -25.00 20.16 41.12
C GLY A 260 -24.34 20.05 42.50
N THR A 261 -23.59 21.06 42.92
CA THR A 261 -23.52 21.38 44.35
C THR A 261 -23.67 22.91 44.50
N PRO A 262 -24.77 23.42 45.08
CA PRO A 262 -24.88 24.85 45.38
C PRO A 262 -23.92 25.18 46.51
N ALA A 263 -23.07 26.19 46.30
CA ALA A 263 -22.19 26.74 47.32
C ALA A 263 -23.04 27.33 48.45
N ASN A 264 -23.12 26.65 49.57
CA ASN A 264 -23.65 27.21 50.82
C ASN A 264 -22.49 27.62 51.75
N GLY A 265 -22.38 28.95 51.92
CA GLY A 265 -22.04 29.54 53.20
C GLY A 265 -20.56 29.51 53.62
N LEU A 266 -19.70 30.40 53.08
CA LEU A 266 -18.54 30.93 53.79
C LEU A 266 -19.01 32.02 54.74
N ARG A 267 -19.15 31.67 56.04
CA ARG A 267 -19.19 32.67 57.13
C ARG A 267 -17.75 32.98 57.54
N TRP A 268 -17.37 34.22 57.38
CA TRP A 268 -16.17 34.81 58.02
C TRP A 268 -16.50 35.10 59.46
N ALA A 269 -15.75 34.51 60.41
CA ALA A 269 -15.72 34.94 61.81
C ALA A 269 -14.45 35.77 62.02
N ILE A 270 -14.63 36.89 62.64
CA ILE A 270 -13.65 37.90 63.04
C ILE A 270 -12.69 37.33 64.08
#